data_5519ef02456925f8a9eb268f62f47842
#
_entry.id   5519ef02456925f8a9eb268f62f47842
#
_cell.length_a   1.000
_cell.length_b   1.000
_cell.length_c   1.000
_cell.angle_alpha   90.00
_cell.angle_beta   90.00
_cell.angle_gamma   90.00
#
_symmetry.space_group_name_H-M   'P 1'
#
loop_
_entity.id
_entity.type
_entity.pdbx_description
1 polymer ?
#
loop_
_entity_poly.entity_id
_entity_poly.type
_entity_poly.pdbx_seq_one_letter_code
_entity_poly.pdbx_strand_id
1 'polypeptide(L)'
;MRVSVVIPVLNAARTLPRTLASLAALSPAPDELVFVDNGSSDDTRARLTSFAAAGAGAAAGARAKVLVLDEPRRGASVARNTGARAATGEVVAFTDADCCPREDWLAALIAPLADPTVGAVAGRLLSTPPTGVVEAFSSLFTLQAPAAPARHTRWTPWAGGFPTANLAVRRALLERVGGFDESVAIYGEDYDLCARLYAQGVAIVYTPAAGVEHQHRVTLRAMLRQAFGFGRSHAWLMRRHVPRGLWLDLPRVSVARPGFPLALWIDAGAPDKKMVALLALGIVWRPLLALPPLYAGWLWWDVSGRARARGLGLSWLGRWGLVGCLLAKAAAMTGGRWWGSLRYGRACL
;
A
#
# COMPACT_ATOMS: atom_id res chain seq x y z
N MET A 1 0.35 -2.77 -26.98
CA MET A 1 0.32 -1.69 -25.96
C MET A 1 1.74 -1.57 -25.40
N ARG A 2 2.41 -0.43 -25.61
CA ARG A 2 3.76 -0.20 -25.04
C ARG A 2 3.65 0.11 -23.56
N VAL A 3 4.57 -0.46 -22.77
CA VAL A 3 4.53 -0.36 -21.30
C VAL A 3 5.86 0.16 -20.76
N SER A 4 5.79 1.22 -19.96
CA SER A 4 6.92 1.71 -19.15
C SER A 4 6.70 1.32 -17.71
N VAL A 5 7.69 0.69 -17.07
CA VAL A 5 7.67 0.40 -15.64
C VAL A 5 8.47 1.46 -14.91
N VAL A 6 7.84 2.18 -13.99
CA VAL A 6 8.45 3.26 -13.19
C VAL A 6 8.71 2.78 -11.78
N ILE A 7 9.96 2.92 -11.33
CA ILE A 7 10.43 2.45 -10.04
C ILE A 7 11.09 3.60 -9.28
N PRO A 8 10.44 4.20 -8.26
CA PRO A 8 11.09 5.14 -7.38
C PRO A 8 12.06 4.41 -6.46
N VAL A 9 13.27 4.96 -6.30
CA VAL A 9 14.32 4.30 -5.53
C VAL A 9 14.93 5.28 -4.53
N LEU A 10 15.08 4.85 -3.27
CA LEU A 10 15.75 5.61 -2.22
C LEU A 10 16.39 4.65 -1.21
N ASN A 11 17.71 4.67 -1.13
CA ASN A 11 18.49 3.85 -0.20
C ASN A 11 18.06 2.37 -0.22
N ALA A 12 18.05 1.78 -1.42
CA ALA A 12 17.54 0.45 -1.67
C ALA A 12 18.65 -0.59 -1.93
N ALA A 13 19.92 -0.29 -1.63
CA ALA A 13 21.03 -1.18 -1.93
C ALA A 13 20.83 -2.62 -1.43
N ARG A 14 20.12 -2.80 -0.31
CA ARG A 14 19.83 -4.12 0.26
C ARG A 14 18.77 -4.91 -0.51
N THR A 15 17.73 -4.26 -1.00
CA THR A 15 16.56 -4.91 -1.65
C THR A 15 16.70 -4.98 -3.16
N LEU A 16 17.37 -3.99 -3.73
CA LEU A 16 17.49 -3.78 -5.16
C LEU A 16 18.00 -4.99 -5.96
N PRO A 17 18.99 -5.78 -5.51
CA PRO A 17 19.46 -6.95 -6.30
C PRO A 17 18.34 -7.95 -6.63
N ARG A 18 17.45 -8.24 -5.69
CA ARG A 18 16.31 -9.13 -5.93
C ARG A 18 15.29 -8.50 -6.86
N THR A 19 15.00 -7.20 -6.67
CA THR A 19 14.09 -6.45 -7.53
C THR A 19 14.59 -6.40 -8.97
N LEU A 20 15.88 -6.12 -9.20
CA LEU A 20 16.48 -6.08 -10.53
C LEU A 20 16.45 -7.45 -11.20
N ALA A 21 16.74 -8.53 -10.47
CA ALA A 21 16.67 -9.90 -10.98
C ALA A 21 15.24 -10.26 -11.41
N SER A 22 14.22 -9.91 -10.62
CA SER A 22 12.82 -10.17 -10.97
C SER A 22 12.35 -9.34 -12.17
N LEU A 23 12.76 -8.08 -12.27
CA LEU A 23 12.44 -7.23 -13.43
C LEU A 23 13.11 -7.74 -14.72
N ALA A 24 14.33 -8.26 -14.63
CA ALA A 24 15.04 -8.85 -15.77
C ALA A 24 14.41 -10.19 -16.24
N ALA A 25 13.68 -10.89 -15.37
CA ALA A 25 13.00 -12.16 -15.66
C ALA A 25 11.56 -11.98 -16.18
N LEU A 26 11.07 -10.73 -16.32
CA LEU A 26 9.70 -10.50 -16.80
C LEU A 26 9.48 -11.04 -18.22
N SER A 27 8.38 -11.77 -18.40
CA SER A 27 7.93 -12.30 -19.70
C SER A 27 6.41 -12.05 -19.86
N PRO A 28 6.00 -11.14 -20.76
CA PRO A 28 6.83 -10.32 -21.66
C PRO A 28 7.65 -9.26 -20.92
N ALA A 29 8.80 -8.89 -21.50
CA ALA A 29 9.58 -7.77 -21.02
C ALA A 29 8.83 -6.45 -21.26
N PRO A 30 8.96 -5.44 -20.38
CA PRO A 30 8.45 -4.10 -20.65
C PRO A 30 9.26 -3.41 -21.77
N ASP A 31 8.67 -2.40 -22.41
CA ASP A 31 9.42 -1.58 -23.38
C ASP A 31 10.47 -0.71 -22.68
N GLU A 32 10.14 -0.22 -21.47
CA GLU A 32 11.02 0.63 -20.68
C GLU A 32 11.00 0.27 -19.19
N LEU A 33 12.18 0.33 -18.56
CA LEU A 33 12.38 0.37 -17.12
C LEU A 33 12.91 1.75 -16.73
N VAL A 34 12.17 2.51 -15.97
CA VAL A 34 12.51 3.88 -15.56
C VAL A 34 12.74 3.90 -14.04
N PHE A 35 14.01 3.86 -13.65
CA PHE A 35 14.40 4.00 -12.25
C PHE A 35 14.61 5.48 -11.94
N VAL A 36 14.05 5.94 -10.83
CA VAL A 36 14.21 7.32 -10.37
C VAL A 36 14.89 7.31 -9.01
N ASP A 37 16.19 7.61 -8.98
CA ASP A 37 16.93 7.75 -7.74
C ASP A 37 16.57 9.06 -7.05
N ASN A 38 15.91 8.95 -5.91
CA ASN A 38 15.42 10.10 -5.15
C ASN A 38 16.44 10.57 -4.10
N GLY A 39 17.71 10.65 -4.51
CA GLY A 39 18.83 11.12 -3.71
C GLY A 39 19.33 10.05 -2.72
N SER A 40 19.61 8.83 -3.17
CA SER A 40 20.23 7.78 -2.36
C SER A 40 21.63 8.19 -1.90
N SER A 41 21.99 7.74 -0.70
CA SER A 41 23.32 7.96 -0.07
C SER A 41 24.10 6.66 0.12
N ASP A 42 23.53 5.51 -0.30
CA ASP A 42 24.16 4.20 -0.29
C ASP A 42 24.53 3.76 -1.73
N ASP A 43 24.93 2.51 -1.90
CA ASP A 43 25.35 1.95 -3.21
C ASP A 43 24.21 1.82 -4.26
N THR A 44 23.01 2.30 -3.97
CA THR A 44 21.85 2.20 -4.86
C THR A 44 22.14 2.70 -6.26
N ARG A 45 22.69 3.91 -6.37
CA ARG A 45 22.98 4.54 -7.68
C ARG A 45 23.97 3.72 -8.51
N ALA A 46 25.05 3.25 -7.91
CA ALA A 46 26.05 2.42 -8.58
C ALA A 46 25.44 1.12 -9.14
N ARG A 47 24.57 0.47 -8.36
CA ARG A 47 23.86 -0.75 -8.78
C ARG A 47 22.93 -0.52 -9.96
N LEU A 48 22.17 0.59 -9.95
CA LEU A 48 21.28 0.98 -11.05
C LEU A 48 22.08 1.25 -12.34
N THR A 49 23.17 1.97 -12.24
CA THR A 49 24.05 2.28 -13.38
C THR A 49 24.65 1.00 -13.96
N SER A 50 25.12 0.09 -13.13
CA SER A 50 25.65 -1.21 -13.57
C SER A 50 24.58 -2.05 -14.25
N PHE A 51 23.35 -2.08 -13.72
CA PHE A 51 22.23 -2.80 -14.32
C PHE A 51 21.84 -2.21 -15.69
N ALA A 52 21.80 -0.90 -15.83
CA ALA A 52 21.52 -0.23 -17.10
C ALA A 52 22.61 -0.53 -18.15
N ALA A 53 23.89 -0.53 -17.75
CA ALA A 53 25.02 -0.84 -18.65
C ALA A 53 24.99 -2.32 -19.11
N ALA A 54 24.57 -3.24 -18.25
CA ALA A 54 24.47 -4.68 -18.60
C ALA A 54 23.30 -4.98 -19.55
N GLY A 55 22.34 -4.07 -19.72
CA GLY A 55 21.12 -4.27 -20.52
C GLY A 55 20.14 -5.22 -19.85
N ALA A 56 19.01 -4.73 -19.41
CA ALA A 56 17.98 -5.55 -18.77
C ALA A 56 17.44 -6.62 -19.73
N GLY A 57 17.37 -7.87 -19.29
CA GLY A 57 16.69 -8.95 -20.01
C GLY A 57 17.46 -9.61 -21.16
N ALA A 58 18.79 -9.66 -21.10
CA ALA A 58 19.62 -10.34 -22.12
C ALA A 58 19.27 -11.81 -22.35
N ALA A 59 18.57 -12.46 -21.43
CA ALA A 59 18.20 -13.87 -21.51
C ALA A 59 16.97 -14.18 -22.40
N ALA A 60 16.08 -13.19 -22.66
CA ALA A 60 14.79 -13.42 -23.35
C ALA A 60 14.69 -12.79 -24.75
N GLY A 61 15.78 -12.26 -25.31
CA GLY A 61 15.81 -11.69 -26.67
C GLY A 61 15.14 -10.31 -26.83
N ALA A 62 14.31 -9.86 -25.91
CA ALA A 62 13.73 -8.52 -25.88
C ALA A 62 14.38 -7.68 -24.77
N ARG A 63 15.11 -6.65 -25.15
CA ARG A 63 15.79 -5.76 -24.20
C ARG A 63 14.89 -4.58 -23.87
N ALA A 64 14.45 -4.45 -22.63
CA ALA A 64 13.85 -3.24 -22.15
C ALA A 64 14.86 -2.07 -22.21
N LYS A 65 14.43 -0.90 -22.66
CA LYS A 65 15.21 0.32 -22.53
C LYS A 65 15.29 0.70 -21.04
N VAL A 66 16.49 0.80 -20.48
CA VAL A 66 16.68 1.17 -19.08
C VAL A 66 17.07 2.64 -18.98
N LEU A 67 16.29 3.41 -18.21
CA LEU A 67 16.56 4.79 -17.86
C LEU A 67 16.83 4.88 -16.36
N VAL A 68 17.88 5.61 -15.97
CA VAL A 68 18.19 5.91 -14.56
C VAL A 68 18.23 7.43 -14.42
N LEU A 69 17.22 7.95 -13.74
CA LEU A 69 17.01 9.40 -13.55
C LEU A 69 17.37 9.80 -12.13
N ASP A 70 17.78 11.06 -11.96
CA ASP A 70 17.95 11.70 -10.65
C ASP A 70 16.79 12.62 -10.35
N GLU A 71 16.25 12.55 -9.14
CA GLU A 71 15.28 13.50 -8.62
C GLU A 71 15.74 13.99 -7.23
N PRO A 72 16.30 15.19 -7.13
CA PRO A 72 16.84 15.71 -5.88
C PRO A 72 15.76 16.12 -4.88
N ARG A 73 14.53 16.45 -5.35
CA ARG A 73 13.42 16.79 -4.46
C ARG A 73 12.88 15.52 -3.80
N ARG A 74 13.00 15.44 -2.49
CA ARG A 74 12.57 14.26 -1.73
C ARG A 74 11.07 14.02 -1.80
N GLY A 75 10.66 12.77 -2.05
CA GLY A 75 9.27 12.33 -2.01
C GLY A 75 8.94 11.27 -3.05
N ALA A 76 8.19 10.24 -2.65
CA ALA A 76 7.78 9.15 -3.54
C ALA A 76 6.90 9.65 -4.69
N SER A 77 5.98 10.59 -4.41
CA SER A 77 5.15 11.25 -5.44
C SER A 77 6.00 11.97 -6.47
N VAL A 78 7.00 12.72 -6.02
CA VAL A 78 7.92 13.48 -6.90
C VAL A 78 8.69 12.52 -7.79
N ALA A 79 9.29 11.48 -7.22
CA ALA A 79 10.04 10.48 -7.97
C ALA A 79 9.15 9.74 -8.99
N ARG A 80 7.94 9.31 -8.59
CA ARG A 80 7.00 8.66 -9.53
C ARG A 80 6.55 9.60 -10.65
N ASN A 81 6.31 10.87 -10.37
CA ASN A 81 5.98 11.86 -11.39
C ASN A 81 7.14 12.10 -12.36
N THR A 82 8.37 12.17 -11.85
CA THR A 82 9.56 12.33 -12.69
C THR A 82 9.73 11.13 -13.62
N GLY A 83 9.55 9.91 -13.12
CA GLY A 83 9.55 8.71 -13.95
C GLY A 83 8.40 8.66 -14.95
N ALA A 84 7.19 9.00 -14.54
CA ALA A 84 6.01 9.01 -15.41
C ALA A 84 6.13 10.03 -16.56
N ARG A 85 6.73 11.20 -16.32
CA ARG A 85 7.00 12.20 -17.38
C ARG A 85 8.04 11.72 -18.39
N ALA A 86 9.02 10.91 -17.97
CA ALA A 86 10.04 10.35 -18.86
C ALA A 86 9.54 9.09 -19.60
N ALA A 87 8.48 8.46 -19.12
CA ALA A 87 7.90 7.25 -19.71
C ALA A 87 7.27 7.56 -21.08
N THR A 88 7.53 6.71 -22.08
CA THR A 88 6.96 6.83 -23.43
C THR A 88 5.88 5.81 -23.75
N GLY A 89 5.69 4.78 -22.89
CA GLY A 89 4.67 3.76 -23.02
C GLY A 89 3.25 4.31 -22.96
N GLU A 90 2.29 3.62 -23.58
CA GLU A 90 0.85 3.92 -23.50
C GLU A 90 0.30 3.63 -22.10
N VAL A 91 0.97 2.75 -21.38
CA VAL A 91 0.68 2.37 -20.00
C VAL A 91 1.92 2.62 -19.15
N VAL A 92 1.70 3.24 -17.98
CA VAL A 92 2.73 3.37 -16.94
C VAL A 92 2.37 2.41 -15.81
N ALA A 93 3.22 1.42 -15.60
CA ALA A 93 3.14 0.50 -14.47
C ALA A 93 4.09 0.95 -13.37
N PHE A 94 3.65 0.90 -12.13
CA PHE A 94 4.43 1.27 -10.96
C PHE A 94 4.72 0.05 -10.10
N THR A 95 5.95 -0.05 -9.62
CA THR A 95 6.37 -0.95 -8.55
C THR A 95 7.45 -0.29 -7.71
N ASP A 96 7.79 -0.84 -6.54
CA ASP A 96 8.77 -0.24 -5.64
C ASP A 96 10.11 -1.00 -5.64
N ALA A 97 11.18 -0.38 -5.16
CA ALA A 97 12.54 -0.96 -5.14
C ALA A 97 12.74 -2.07 -4.09
N ASP A 98 11.72 -2.41 -3.32
CA ASP A 98 11.65 -3.55 -2.39
C ASP A 98 10.59 -4.59 -2.82
N CYS A 99 10.16 -4.49 -4.08
CA CYS A 99 9.17 -5.34 -4.72
C CYS A 99 9.81 -6.26 -5.75
N CYS A 100 9.34 -7.51 -5.81
CA CYS A 100 9.77 -8.52 -6.77
C CYS A 100 8.55 -9.00 -7.57
N PRO A 101 8.28 -8.43 -8.75
CA PRO A 101 7.25 -8.92 -9.67
C PRO A 101 7.49 -10.37 -10.07
N ARG A 102 6.41 -11.15 -10.23
CA ARG A 102 6.49 -12.50 -10.82
C ARG A 102 6.76 -12.40 -12.32
N GLU A 103 7.27 -13.46 -12.91
CA GLU A 103 7.61 -13.50 -14.34
C GLU A 103 6.44 -13.08 -15.25
N ASP A 104 5.22 -13.54 -14.96
CA ASP A 104 3.98 -13.26 -15.70
C ASP A 104 3.27 -11.95 -15.29
N TRP A 105 3.85 -11.21 -14.35
CA TRP A 105 3.23 -10.03 -13.73
C TRP A 105 2.73 -9.00 -14.73
N LEU A 106 3.57 -8.64 -15.71
CA LEU A 106 3.25 -7.54 -16.62
C LEU A 106 2.09 -7.91 -17.55
N ALA A 107 2.07 -9.15 -18.08
CA ALA A 107 0.97 -9.64 -18.90
C ALA A 107 -0.36 -9.64 -18.13
N ALA A 108 -0.35 -10.16 -16.89
CA ALA A 108 -1.53 -10.20 -16.05
C ALA A 108 -2.02 -8.80 -15.63
N LEU A 109 -1.08 -7.84 -15.41
CA LEU A 109 -1.42 -6.49 -15.01
C LEU A 109 -2.04 -5.66 -16.14
N ILE A 110 -1.59 -5.84 -17.38
CA ILE A 110 -2.07 -5.06 -18.52
C ILE A 110 -3.29 -5.67 -19.22
N ALA A 111 -3.54 -6.97 -19.08
CA ALA A 111 -4.64 -7.67 -19.79
C ALA A 111 -6.01 -7.00 -19.58
N PRO A 112 -6.42 -6.56 -18.38
CA PRO A 112 -7.73 -5.89 -18.21
C PRO A 112 -7.84 -4.54 -18.92
N LEU A 113 -6.72 -3.91 -19.31
CA LEU A 113 -6.73 -2.68 -20.10
C LEU A 113 -7.16 -2.89 -21.57
N ALA A 114 -7.42 -4.10 -22.00
CA ALA A 114 -8.09 -4.35 -23.30
C ALA A 114 -9.51 -3.74 -23.32
N ASP A 115 -10.18 -3.65 -22.16
CA ASP A 115 -11.43 -2.92 -22.00
C ASP A 115 -11.15 -1.40 -21.92
N PRO A 116 -11.64 -0.57 -22.88
CA PRO A 116 -11.39 0.87 -22.89
C PRO A 116 -12.00 1.61 -21.68
N THR A 117 -12.97 1.02 -21.00
CA THR A 117 -13.59 1.59 -19.79
C THR A 117 -12.72 1.41 -18.54
N VAL A 118 -11.67 0.57 -18.61
CA VAL A 118 -10.69 0.37 -17.55
C VAL A 118 -9.56 1.39 -17.70
N GLY A 119 -9.40 2.26 -16.72
CA GLY A 119 -8.36 3.29 -16.70
C GLY A 119 -7.08 2.87 -16.00
N ALA A 120 -7.21 1.96 -15.02
CA ALA A 120 -6.09 1.45 -14.25
C ALA A 120 -6.33 0.00 -13.80
N VAL A 121 -5.23 -0.70 -13.49
CA VAL A 121 -5.25 -2.08 -12.98
C VAL A 121 -4.33 -2.18 -11.78
N ALA A 122 -4.84 -2.74 -10.70
CA ALA A 122 -4.08 -3.05 -9.50
C ALA A 122 -3.84 -4.56 -9.39
N GLY A 123 -2.64 -4.94 -9.02
CA GLY A 123 -2.28 -6.33 -8.78
C GLY A 123 -2.19 -6.68 -7.30
N ARG A 124 -1.94 -7.96 -7.03
CA ARG A 124 -1.83 -8.51 -5.68
C ARG A 124 -0.44 -8.28 -5.11
N LEU A 125 -0.38 -7.76 -3.88
CA LEU A 125 0.84 -7.78 -3.09
C LEU A 125 0.92 -9.07 -2.28
N LEU A 126 2.03 -9.77 -2.42
CA LEU A 126 2.37 -10.99 -1.72
C LEU A 126 3.46 -10.68 -0.70
N SER A 127 3.43 -11.37 0.42
CA SER A 127 4.47 -11.22 1.44
C SER A 127 5.62 -12.19 1.16
N THR A 128 6.86 -11.74 1.30
CA THR A 128 8.00 -12.64 1.43
C THR A 128 7.86 -13.47 2.71
N PRO A 129 8.47 -14.68 2.77
CA PRO A 129 8.51 -15.47 4.00
C PRO A 129 9.07 -14.63 5.17
N PRO A 130 8.35 -14.53 6.30
CA PRO A 130 8.78 -13.71 7.42
C PRO A 130 9.93 -14.36 8.17
N THR A 131 10.89 -13.57 8.63
CA THR A 131 12.03 -14.00 9.46
C THR A 131 11.82 -13.68 10.94
N GLY A 132 10.82 -12.86 11.27
CA GLY A 132 10.50 -12.44 12.64
C GLY A 132 9.03 -12.13 12.86
N VAL A 133 8.68 -11.86 14.12
CA VAL A 133 7.27 -11.61 14.53
C VAL A 133 6.67 -10.38 13.85
N VAL A 134 7.45 -9.31 13.65
CA VAL A 134 6.95 -8.08 13.00
C VAL A 134 6.65 -8.32 11.52
N GLU A 135 7.50 -9.07 10.81
CA GLU A 135 7.25 -9.45 9.42
C GLU A 135 6.08 -10.42 9.32
N ALA A 136 6.00 -11.42 10.22
CA ALA A 136 4.86 -12.33 10.32
C ALA A 136 3.55 -11.57 10.55
N PHE A 137 3.54 -10.59 11.45
CA PHE A 137 2.41 -9.70 11.66
C PHE A 137 2.05 -8.94 10.38
N SER A 138 3.04 -8.33 9.73
CA SER A 138 2.81 -7.55 8.50
C SER A 138 2.27 -8.42 7.36
N SER A 139 2.75 -9.66 7.24
CA SER A 139 2.24 -10.63 6.25
C SER A 139 0.78 -11.02 6.49
N LEU A 140 0.32 -10.98 7.74
CA LEU A 140 -1.05 -11.34 8.11
C LEU A 140 -2.03 -10.15 8.06
N PHE A 141 -1.55 -8.92 8.29
CA PHE A 141 -2.42 -7.76 8.57
C PHE A 141 -2.10 -6.49 7.79
N THR A 142 -1.06 -6.49 6.95
CA THR A 142 -0.73 -5.32 6.13
C THR A 142 -0.84 -5.68 4.66
N LEU A 143 -1.42 -4.80 3.85
CA LEU A 143 -1.61 -4.96 2.42
C LEU A 143 -2.37 -6.26 2.03
N GLN A 144 -3.36 -6.63 2.84
CA GLN A 144 -4.23 -7.76 2.52
C GLN A 144 -5.10 -7.43 1.30
N ALA A 145 -5.05 -8.31 0.30
CA ALA A 145 -5.82 -8.16 -0.93
C ALA A 145 -6.74 -9.38 -1.14
N PRO A 146 -7.93 -9.19 -1.71
CA PRO A 146 -8.85 -10.29 -2.03
C PRO A 146 -8.19 -11.36 -2.90
N ALA A 147 -8.67 -12.60 -2.79
CA ALA A 147 -8.23 -13.69 -3.67
C ALA A 147 -8.89 -13.64 -5.05
N ALA A 148 -10.06 -13.00 -5.16
CA ALA A 148 -10.84 -12.89 -6.39
C ALA A 148 -10.60 -11.55 -7.09
N PRO A 149 -10.69 -11.52 -8.44
CA PRO A 149 -10.67 -10.26 -9.18
C PRO A 149 -11.88 -9.40 -8.83
N ALA A 150 -11.72 -8.09 -8.94
CA ALA A 150 -12.79 -7.14 -8.67
C ALA A 150 -12.71 -5.92 -9.59
N ARG A 151 -13.86 -5.36 -9.92
CA ARG A 151 -13.97 -4.11 -10.68
C ARG A 151 -14.54 -3.03 -9.78
N HIS A 152 -13.80 -1.96 -9.63
CA HIS A 152 -14.19 -0.81 -8.82
C HIS A 152 -14.46 0.38 -9.74
N THR A 153 -15.56 1.10 -9.46
CA THR A 153 -15.98 2.29 -10.23
C THR A 153 -16.04 3.55 -9.38
N ARG A 154 -15.72 3.43 -8.09
CA ARG A 154 -15.70 4.55 -7.15
C ARG A 154 -14.73 4.30 -6.01
N TRP A 155 -14.20 5.37 -5.47
CA TRP A 155 -13.44 5.37 -4.24
C TRP A 155 -14.38 5.57 -3.04
N THR A 156 -14.08 4.90 -1.95
CA THR A 156 -14.71 5.12 -0.64
C THR A 156 -13.62 5.09 0.44
N PRO A 157 -13.86 5.58 1.67
CA PRO A 157 -12.87 5.55 2.75
C PRO A 157 -12.32 4.17 3.08
N TRP A 158 -13.04 3.10 2.70
CA TRP A 158 -12.69 1.72 3.01
C TRP A 158 -12.55 0.80 1.79
N ALA A 159 -12.70 1.32 0.57
CA ALA A 159 -12.52 0.54 -0.64
C ALA A 159 -12.15 1.40 -1.85
N GLY A 160 -11.48 0.79 -2.83
CA GLY A 160 -11.17 1.43 -4.12
C GLY A 160 -9.82 2.17 -4.15
N GLY A 161 -9.07 2.20 -3.06
CA GLY A 161 -7.66 2.64 -3.06
C GLY A 161 -6.73 1.45 -3.24
N PHE A 162 -5.70 1.60 -4.07
CA PHE A 162 -4.73 0.56 -4.37
C PHE A 162 -3.30 1.10 -4.25
N PRO A 163 -2.38 0.33 -3.64
CA PRO A 163 -0.99 0.76 -3.50
C PRO A 163 -0.26 0.78 -4.84
N THR A 164 0.54 1.82 -5.06
CA THR A 164 1.37 1.98 -6.27
C THR A 164 2.50 0.96 -6.38
N ALA A 165 2.79 0.21 -5.34
CA ALA A 165 3.71 -0.91 -5.42
C ALA A 165 3.29 -1.99 -6.45
N ASN A 166 2.02 -1.96 -6.91
CA ASN A 166 1.49 -2.85 -7.95
C ASN A 166 0.28 -2.21 -8.66
N LEU A 167 0.51 -1.19 -9.48
CA LEU A 167 -0.53 -0.42 -10.15
C LEU A 167 -0.09 -0.06 -11.58
N ALA A 168 -0.94 -0.33 -12.58
CA ALA A 168 -0.77 0.18 -13.94
C ALA A 168 -1.87 1.18 -14.27
N VAL A 169 -1.52 2.26 -14.97
CA VAL A 169 -2.44 3.34 -15.36
C VAL A 169 -2.21 3.69 -16.82
N ARG A 170 -3.27 3.96 -17.58
CA ARG A 170 -3.13 4.55 -18.92
C ARG A 170 -2.41 5.88 -18.81
N ARG A 171 -1.31 6.07 -19.57
CA ARG A 171 -0.47 7.29 -19.50
C ARG A 171 -1.29 8.56 -19.73
N ALA A 172 -2.12 8.60 -20.78
CA ALA A 172 -2.96 9.76 -21.06
C ALA A 172 -3.93 10.12 -19.93
N LEU A 173 -4.41 9.10 -19.18
CA LEU A 173 -5.26 9.33 -18.03
C LEU A 173 -4.47 9.84 -16.82
N LEU A 174 -3.28 9.29 -16.58
CA LEU A 174 -2.36 9.75 -15.54
C LEU A 174 -1.96 11.22 -15.76
N GLU A 175 -1.65 11.59 -16.98
CA GLU A 175 -1.36 12.99 -17.39
C GLU A 175 -2.58 13.89 -17.15
N ARG A 176 -3.77 13.46 -17.57
CA ARG A 176 -5.04 14.22 -17.41
C ARG A 176 -5.35 14.54 -15.96
N VAL A 177 -5.08 13.60 -15.04
CA VAL A 177 -5.31 13.85 -13.61
C VAL A 177 -4.14 14.57 -12.94
N GLY A 178 -3.08 14.91 -13.67
CA GLY A 178 -1.92 15.65 -13.16
C GLY A 178 -0.91 14.80 -12.36
N GLY A 179 -0.91 13.48 -12.53
CA GLY A 179 0.00 12.56 -11.82
C GLY A 179 -0.30 12.44 -10.32
N PHE A 180 0.73 12.20 -9.53
CA PHE A 180 0.66 12.16 -8.06
C PHE A 180 0.70 13.57 -7.46
N ASP A 181 -0.01 13.80 -6.35
CA ASP A 181 0.09 15.05 -5.62
C ASP A 181 1.42 15.12 -4.85
N GLU A 182 2.31 16.00 -5.30
CA GLU A 182 3.64 16.18 -4.69
C GLU A 182 3.60 16.87 -3.32
N SER A 183 2.47 17.48 -2.93
CA SER A 183 2.28 18.05 -1.60
C SER A 183 2.03 17.01 -0.50
N VAL A 184 1.75 15.75 -0.89
CA VAL A 184 1.55 14.63 0.03
C VAL A 184 2.88 14.14 0.55
N ALA A 185 3.19 14.52 1.77
CA ALA A 185 4.53 14.33 2.32
C ALA A 185 4.89 12.87 2.65
N ILE A 186 3.92 11.95 2.93
CA ILE A 186 4.30 10.63 3.47
C ILE A 186 3.46 9.44 2.97
N TYR A 187 2.13 9.42 3.02
CA TYR A 187 1.29 8.28 2.63
C TYR A 187 -0.07 8.77 2.14
N GLY A 188 -0.73 7.98 1.27
CA GLY A 188 -2.05 8.24 0.75
C GLY A 188 -2.07 8.85 -0.65
N GLU A 189 -0.91 9.10 -1.24
CA GLU A 189 -0.75 9.60 -2.61
C GLU A 189 -1.33 8.64 -3.66
N ASP A 190 -1.24 7.34 -3.39
CA ASP A 190 -1.80 6.26 -4.20
C ASP A 190 -3.32 6.22 -4.12
N TYR A 191 -3.89 6.35 -2.92
CA TYR A 191 -5.34 6.41 -2.72
C TYR A 191 -5.95 7.69 -3.27
N ASP A 192 -5.25 8.82 -3.16
CA ASP A 192 -5.62 10.08 -3.80
C ASP A 192 -5.64 9.95 -5.33
N LEU A 193 -4.59 9.34 -5.91
CA LEU A 193 -4.56 9.07 -7.34
C LEU A 193 -5.75 8.22 -7.77
N CYS A 194 -6.03 7.11 -7.08
CA CYS A 194 -7.19 6.26 -7.38
C CYS A 194 -8.51 7.06 -7.33
N ALA A 195 -8.70 7.90 -6.32
CA ALA A 195 -9.91 8.73 -6.20
C ALA A 195 -10.06 9.71 -7.38
N ARG A 196 -8.95 10.33 -7.83
CA ARG A 196 -8.96 11.23 -9.00
C ARG A 196 -9.16 10.49 -10.32
N LEU A 197 -8.67 9.25 -10.43
CA LEU A 197 -8.93 8.39 -11.61
C LEU A 197 -10.43 8.04 -11.70
N TYR A 198 -11.08 7.65 -10.60
CA TYR A 198 -12.53 7.40 -10.60
C TYR A 198 -13.35 8.64 -10.99
N ALA A 199 -12.90 9.81 -10.61
CA ALA A 199 -13.57 11.08 -10.99
C ALA A 199 -13.56 11.32 -12.51
N GLN A 200 -12.71 10.59 -13.27
CA GLN A 200 -12.73 10.60 -14.75
C GLN A 200 -13.73 9.59 -15.35
N GLY A 201 -14.54 8.93 -14.53
CA GLY A 201 -15.54 7.97 -15.00
C GLY A 201 -14.99 6.61 -15.43
N VAL A 202 -13.73 6.29 -15.11
CA VAL A 202 -13.09 5.01 -15.45
C VAL A 202 -13.17 4.02 -14.30
N ALA A 203 -13.09 2.73 -14.64
CA ALA A 203 -12.93 1.68 -13.65
C ALA A 203 -11.45 1.42 -13.31
N ILE A 204 -11.20 0.99 -12.08
CA ILE A 204 -9.96 0.32 -11.68
C ILE A 204 -10.27 -1.16 -11.46
N VAL A 205 -9.56 -2.03 -12.16
CA VAL A 205 -9.70 -3.49 -12.01
C VAL A 205 -8.60 -4.00 -11.10
N TYR A 206 -8.99 -4.77 -10.09
CA TYR A 206 -8.06 -5.55 -9.29
C TYR A 206 -7.92 -6.96 -9.87
N THR A 207 -6.69 -7.40 -10.13
CA THR A 207 -6.38 -8.75 -10.61
C THR A 207 -5.38 -9.45 -9.68
N PRO A 208 -5.77 -10.56 -9.02
CA PRO A 208 -4.86 -11.30 -8.15
C PRO A 208 -3.78 -12.08 -8.93
N ALA A 209 -3.94 -12.25 -10.26
CA ALA A 209 -2.96 -12.89 -11.13
C ALA A 209 -1.67 -12.06 -11.23
N ALA A 210 -1.76 -10.73 -11.24
CA ALA A 210 -0.59 -9.86 -11.27
C ALA A 210 0.06 -9.80 -9.86
N GLY A 211 0.87 -10.79 -9.54
CA GLY A 211 1.51 -10.93 -8.23
C GLY A 211 2.85 -10.20 -8.12
N VAL A 212 3.04 -9.44 -7.03
CA VAL A 212 4.31 -8.81 -6.65
C VAL A 212 4.64 -9.20 -5.23
N GLU A 213 5.82 -9.77 -4.99
CA GLU A 213 6.32 -10.01 -3.64
C GLU A 213 6.89 -8.71 -3.06
N HIS A 214 6.40 -8.32 -1.89
CA HIS A 214 6.83 -7.10 -1.19
C HIS A 214 7.54 -7.46 0.11
N GLN A 215 8.71 -6.85 0.36
CA GLN A 215 9.41 -6.99 1.63
C GLN A 215 8.78 -6.09 2.70
N HIS A 216 8.39 -6.69 3.81
CA HIS A 216 7.81 -5.96 4.93
C HIS A 216 8.87 -5.30 5.81
N ARG A 217 8.42 -4.35 6.64
CA ARG A 217 9.26 -3.72 7.66
C ARG A 217 9.66 -4.75 8.71
N VAL A 218 10.95 -4.84 8.99
CA VAL A 218 11.52 -5.84 9.92
C VAL A 218 11.50 -5.38 11.37
N THR A 219 11.38 -4.06 11.63
CA THR A 219 11.42 -3.53 13.00
C THR A 219 10.07 -2.96 13.43
N LEU A 220 9.75 -3.14 14.72
CA LEU A 220 8.54 -2.58 15.33
C LEU A 220 8.46 -1.06 15.14
N ARG A 221 9.57 -0.35 15.33
CA ARG A 221 9.63 1.11 15.16
C ARG A 221 9.25 1.55 13.74
N ALA A 222 9.74 0.85 12.72
CA ALA A 222 9.42 1.15 11.32
C ALA A 222 7.94 0.87 11.01
N MET A 223 7.41 -0.25 11.52
CA MET A 223 5.98 -0.60 11.41
C MET A 223 5.08 0.44 12.07
N LEU A 224 5.40 0.88 13.29
CA LEU A 224 4.62 1.89 14.00
C LEU A 224 4.66 3.27 13.33
N ARG A 225 5.84 3.67 12.81
CA ARG A 225 5.98 4.91 12.02
C ARG A 225 5.10 4.87 10.76
N GLN A 226 5.08 3.73 10.06
CA GLN A 226 4.23 3.52 8.89
C GLN A 226 2.74 3.58 9.28
N ALA A 227 2.34 2.90 10.34
CA ALA A 227 0.97 2.90 10.84
C ALA A 227 0.49 4.31 11.23
N PHE A 228 1.32 5.08 11.93
CA PHE A 228 1.04 6.48 12.26
C PHE A 228 0.87 7.32 10.98
N GLY A 229 1.74 7.13 9.99
CA GLY A 229 1.65 7.79 8.68
C GLY A 229 0.34 7.48 7.96
N PHE A 230 -0.09 6.22 7.93
CA PHE A 230 -1.39 5.81 7.37
C PHE A 230 -2.55 6.48 8.13
N GLY A 231 -2.52 6.47 9.46
CA GLY A 231 -3.54 7.18 10.25
C GLY A 231 -3.65 8.66 9.88
N ARG A 232 -2.50 9.35 9.77
CA ARG A 232 -2.44 10.76 9.39
C ARG A 232 -3.02 11.04 8.01
N SER A 233 -2.76 10.17 7.03
CA SER A 233 -3.27 10.32 5.67
C SER A 233 -4.78 10.16 5.58
N HIS A 234 -5.42 9.40 6.46
CA HIS A 234 -6.87 9.23 6.46
C HIS A 234 -7.61 10.56 6.57
N ALA A 235 -7.24 11.43 7.52
CA ALA A 235 -7.90 12.73 7.68
C ALA A 235 -7.72 13.63 6.46
N TRP A 236 -6.55 13.57 5.82
CA TRP A 236 -6.27 14.31 4.59
C TRP A 236 -7.13 13.81 3.42
N LEU A 237 -7.19 12.47 3.21
CA LEU A 237 -8.03 11.85 2.17
C LEU A 237 -9.52 12.17 2.38
N MET A 238 -9.99 12.08 3.62
CA MET A 238 -11.37 12.41 3.98
C MET A 238 -11.69 13.88 3.68
N ARG A 239 -10.76 14.79 3.98
CA ARG A 239 -10.95 16.22 3.65
C ARG A 239 -11.09 16.43 2.15
N ARG A 240 -10.31 15.73 1.35
CA ARG A 240 -10.17 15.95 -0.10
C ARG A 240 -11.28 15.28 -0.91
N HIS A 241 -11.64 14.05 -0.56
CA HIS A 241 -12.48 13.19 -1.40
C HIS A 241 -13.85 12.85 -0.81
N VAL A 242 -14.07 13.16 0.46
CA VAL A 242 -15.31 12.78 1.13
C VAL A 242 -16.12 14.02 1.50
N PRO A 243 -17.39 14.11 1.08
CA PRO A 243 -18.28 15.20 1.48
C PRO A 243 -18.47 15.20 2.99
N ARG A 244 -18.99 16.30 3.55
CA ARG A 244 -19.39 16.33 4.97
C ARG A 244 -20.41 15.21 5.23
N GLY A 245 -20.26 14.53 6.33
CA GLY A 245 -21.10 13.39 6.68
C GLY A 245 -20.57 12.62 7.87
N LEU A 246 -21.38 11.70 8.38
CA LEU A 246 -21.00 10.70 9.36
C LEU A 246 -20.60 9.41 8.64
N TRP A 247 -19.43 8.91 8.94
CA TRP A 247 -18.87 7.69 8.38
C TRP A 247 -18.46 6.78 9.54
N LEU A 248 -19.12 5.65 9.68
CA LEU A 248 -18.89 4.70 10.75
C LEU A 248 -18.43 3.37 10.16
N ASP A 249 -17.25 2.95 10.54
CA ASP A 249 -16.67 1.66 10.18
C ASP A 249 -16.80 0.68 11.35
N LEU A 250 -17.61 -0.36 11.16
CA LEU A 250 -17.85 -1.45 12.08
C LEU A 250 -17.19 -2.73 11.55
N PRO A 251 -16.97 -3.76 12.37
CA PRO A 251 -16.20 -4.96 11.97
C PRO A 251 -16.68 -5.71 10.72
N ARG A 252 -17.92 -5.51 10.30
CA ARG A 252 -18.53 -6.21 9.14
C ARG A 252 -19.41 -5.31 8.30
N VAL A 253 -19.62 -4.08 8.72
CA VAL A 253 -20.56 -3.15 8.08
C VAL A 253 -19.99 -1.75 8.16
N SER A 254 -19.96 -1.06 7.04
CA SER A 254 -19.63 0.36 7.00
C SER A 254 -20.87 1.16 6.66
N VAL A 255 -21.18 2.14 7.50
CA VAL A 255 -22.37 3.00 7.36
C VAL A 255 -21.92 4.40 6.99
N ALA A 256 -22.53 4.95 5.95
CA ALA A 256 -22.32 6.32 5.51
C ALA A 256 -23.63 7.10 5.57
N ARG A 257 -23.60 8.27 6.20
CA ARG A 257 -24.70 9.24 6.20
C ARG A 257 -24.18 10.58 5.63
N PRO A 258 -24.15 10.77 4.31
CA PRO A 258 -23.79 12.02 3.67
C PRO A 258 -24.74 13.14 4.10
N GLY A 259 -24.25 14.38 4.09
CA GLY A 259 -25.05 15.56 4.47
C GLY A 259 -25.20 15.78 5.98
N PHE A 260 -24.62 14.93 6.82
CA PHE A 260 -24.54 15.21 8.26
C PHE A 260 -23.67 16.47 8.50
N PRO A 261 -24.05 17.39 9.41
CA PRO A 261 -23.37 18.69 9.55
C PRO A 261 -21.90 18.58 9.99
N LEU A 262 -21.55 17.51 10.70
CA LEU A 262 -20.18 17.22 11.10
C LEU A 262 -19.47 16.39 10.04
N ALA A 263 -18.17 16.59 9.88
CA ALA A 263 -17.32 15.75 9.05
C ALA A 263 -16.57 14.77 9.97
N LEU A 264 -17.20 13.64 10.26
CA LEU A 264 -16.75 12.66 11.23
C LEU A 264 -16.62 11.28 10.63
N TRP A 265 -15.45 10.68 10.76
CA TRP A 265 -15.22 9.28 10.47
C TRP A 265 -14.74 8.54 11.72
N ILE A 266 -15.41 7.44 12.06
CA ILE A 266 -15.12 6.61 13.23
C ILE A 266 -14.84 5.17 12.78
N ASP A 267 -13.66 4.68 13.10
CA ASP A 267 -13.30 3.27 13.00
C ASP A 267 -13.56 2.57 14.34
N ALA A 268 -14.78 2.12 14.56
CA ALA A 268 -15.15 1.38 15.77
C ALA A 268 -14.70 -0.10 15.72
N GLY A 269 -14.19 -0.55 14.58
CA GLY A 269 -13.65 -1.90 14.40
C GLY A 269 -12.26 -2.10 15.02
N ALA A 270 -11.51 -1.02 15.24
CA ALA A 270 -10.11 -1.08 15.65
C ALA A 270 -9.91 -1.74 17.04
N PRO A 271 -8.95 -2.67 17.17
CA PRO A 271 -8.77 -3.46 18.40
C PRO A 271 -8.27 -2.64 19.59
N ASP A 272 -7.52 -1.56 19.39
CA ASP A 272 -7.09 -0.63 20.44
C ASP A 272 -8.27 0.09 21.09
N LYS A 273 -9.23 0.56 20.31
CA LYS A 273 -10.43 1.25 20.81
C LYS A 273 -11.32 0.32 21.61
N LYS A 274 -11.49 -0.92 21.13
CA LYS A 274 -12.22 -1.95 21.90
C LYS A 274 -11.55 -2.23 23.22
N MET A 275 -10.23 -2.38 23.24
CA MET A 275 -9.47 -2.59 24.47
C MET A 275 -9.65 -1.41 25.43
N VAL A 276 -9.51 -0.16 24.95
CA VAL A 276 -9.71 1.05 25.77
C VAL A 276 -11.15 1.12 26.28
N ALA A 277 -12.15 0.83 25.44
CA ALA A 277 -13.56 0.82 25.87
C ALA A 277 -13.83 -0.21 26.96
N LEU A 278 -13.29 -1.43 26.85
CA LEU A 278 -13.43 -2.47 27.86
C LEU A 278 -12.73 -2.10 29.17
N LEU A 279 -11.57 -1.48 29.10
CA LEU A 279 -10.88 -0.95 30.28
C LEU A 279 -11.70 0.17 30.96
N ALA A 280 -12.23 1.11 30.19
CA ALA A 280 -13.08 2.19 30.70
C ALA A 280 -14.35 1.66 31.38
N LEU A 281 -15.02 0.68 30.77
CA LEU A 281 -16.17 0.00 31.37
C LEU A 281 -15.80 -0.70 32.70
N GLY A 282 -14.62 -1.31 32.78
CA GLY A 282 -14.11 -1.93 34.02
C GLY A 282 -13.84 -0.93 35.15
N ILE A 283 -13.49 0.33 34.81
CA ILE A 283 -13.35 1.40 35.82
C ILE A 283 -14.72 1.76 36.40
N VAL A 284 -15.77 1.80 35.55
CA VAL A 284 -17.16 2.12 36.00
C VAL A 284 -17.76 0.96 36.79
N TRP A 285 -17.51 -0.25 36.36
CA TRP A 285 -18.04 -1.45 37.05
C TRP A 285 -16.96 -2.54 37.10
N ARG A 286 -16.38 -2.72 38.30
CA ARG A 286 -15.21 -3.60 38.54
C ARG A 286 -15.33 -5.02 37.99
N PRO A 287 -16.48 -5.74 38.02
CA PRO A 287 -16.60 -7.06 37.40
C PRO A 287 -16.24 -7.09 35.92
N LEU A 288 -16.41 -5.99 35.18
CA LEU A 288 -16.05 -5.87 33.77
C LEU A 288 -14.53 -5.85 33.52
N LEU A 289 -13.69 -5.72 34.56
CA LEU A 289 -12.23 -5.85 34.44
C LEU A 289 -11.79 -7.24 33.96
N ALA A 290 -12.66 -8.23 33.98
CA ALA A 290 -12.41 -9.53 33.34
C ALA A 290 -12.46 -9.48 31.81
N LEU A 291 -13.13 -8.50 31.21
CA LEU A 291 -13.30 -8.42 29.76
C LEU A 291 -12.02 -8.10 28.97
N PRO A 292 -11.13 -7.16 29.39
CA PRO A 292 -9.86 -6.93 28.71
C PRO A 292 -8.99 -8.20 28.51
N PRO A 293 -8.71 -9.01 29.57
CA PRO A 293 -7.95 -10.25 29.37
C PRO A 293 -8.68 -11.28 28.52
N LEU A 294 -10.01 -11.39 28.63
CA LEU A 294 -10.79 -12.26 27.73
C LEU A 294 -10.69 -11.80 26.28
N TYR A 295 -10.76 -10.50 26.02
CA TYR A 295 -10.58 -9.94 24.69
C TYR A 295 -9.15 -10.16 24.16
N ALA A 296 -8.13 -10.01 24.99
CA ALA A 296 -6.75 -10.34 24.62
C ALA A 296 -6.58 -11.83 24.29
N GLY A 297 -7.22 -12.73 25.06
CA GLY A 297 -7.26 -14.16 24.76
C GLY A 297 -7.97 -14.46 23.44
N TRP A 298 -9.06 -13.78 23.16
CA TRP A 298 -9.75 -13.88 21.87
C TRP A 298 -8.87 -13.39 20.70
N LEU A 299 -8.20 -12.25 20.86
CA LEU A 299 -7.23 -11.77 19.87
C LEU A 299 -6.12 -12.79 19.62
N TRP A 300 -5.58 -13.38 20.70
CA TRP A 300 -4.57 -14.44 20.60
C TRP A 300 -5.08 -15.65 19.82
N TRP A 301 -6.31 -16.08 20.07
CA TRP A 301 -6.95 -17.16 19.34
C TRP A 301 -7.11 -16.84 17.85
N ASP A 302 -7.64 -15.65 17.50
CA ASP A 302 -7.83 -15.18 16.11
C ASP A 302 -6.50 -15.11 15.36
N VAL A 303 -5.50 -14.40 15.91
CA VAL A 303 -4.19 -14.28 15.25
C VAL A 303 -3.47 -15.61 15.12
N SER A 304 -3.66 -16.52 16.09
CA SER A 304 -3.11 -17.88 16.05
C SER A 304 -3.76 -18.71 14.94
N GLY A 305 -5.06 -18.57 14.75
CA GLY A 305 -5.80 -19.19 13.64
C GLY A 305 -5.28 -18.75 12.28
N ARG A 306 -5.13 -17.44 12.10
CA ARG A 306 -4.58 -16.83 10.87
C ARG A 306 -3.14 -17.26 10.60
N ALA A 307 -2.29 -17.30 11.64
CA ALA A 307 -0.91 -17.73 11.52
C ALA A 307 -0.82 -19.21 11.09
N ARG A 308 -1.63 -20.08 11.68
CA ARG A 308 -1.72 -21.50 11.27
C ARG A 308 -2.20 -21.68 9.84
N ALA A 309 -3.25 -20.95 9.45
CA ALA A 309 -3.79 -20.98 8.08
C ALA A 309 -2.75 -20.56 7.01
N ARG A 310 -1.75 -19.75 7.41
CA ARG A 310 -0.63 -19.34 6.56
C ARG A 310 0.63 -20.20 6.73
N GLY A 311 0.57 -21.29 7.50
CA GLY A 311 1.71 -22.19 7.76
C GLY A 311 2.83 -21.54 8.60
N LEU A 312 2.54 -20.48 9.36
CA LEU A 312 3.54 -19.81 10.20
C LEU A 312 3.76 -20.60 11.50
N GLY A 313 4.91 -21.23 11.62
CA GLY A 313 5.33 -22.02 12.80
C GLY A 313 5.74 -21.18 14.00
N LEU A 314 4.89 -20.28 14.47
CA LEU A 314 5.19 -19.39 15.59
C LEU A 314 5.02 -20.08 16.95
N SER A 315 5.98 -19.84 17.86
CA SER A 315 5.90 -20.24 19.27
C SER A 315 4.71 -19.56 19.97
N TRP A 316 4.38 -20.06 21.19
CA TRP A 316 3.35 -19.44 22.03
C TRP A 316 3.63 -17.95 22.30
N LEU A 317 4.87 -17.60 22.65
CA LEU A 317 5.31 -16.21 22.81
C LEU A 317 5.24 -15.41 21.51
N GLY A 318 5.60 -16.00 20.37
CA GLY A 318 5.50 -15.36 19.06
C GLY A 318 4.05 -14.96 18.72
N ARG A 319 3.07 -15.78 19.08
CA ARG A 319 1.64 -15.45 18.88
C ARG A 319 1.17 -14.31 19.78
N TRP A 320 1.63 -14.23 21.04
CA TRP A 320 1.41 -13.04 21.87
C TRP A 320 2.11 -11.81 21.32
N GLY A 321 3.28 -11.96 20.70
CA GLY A 321 3.96 -10.92 19.96
C GLY A 321 3.11 -10.37 18.81
N LEU A 322 2.35 -11.22 18.10
CA LEU A 322 1.39 -10.78 17.07
C LEU A 322 0.26 -9.91 17.65
N VAL A 323 -0.29 -10.30 18.84
CA VAL A 323 -1.30 -9.50 19.54
C VAL A 323 -0.74 -8.13 19.94
N GLY A 324 0.48 -8.12 20.48
CA GLY A 324 1.19 -6.88 20.81
C GLY A 324 1.38 -5.96 19.58
N CYS A 325 1.82 -6.53 18.45
CA CYS A 325 1.93 -5.81 17.18
C CYS A 325 0.57 -5.26 16.70
N LEU A 326 -0.51 -6.05 16.83
CA LEU A 326 -1.87 -5.64 16.42
C LEU A 326 -2.36 -4.44 17.21
N LEU A 327 -2.27 -4.49 18.53
CA LEU A 327 -2.67 -3.39 19.40
C LEU A 327 -1.79 -2.15 19.21
N ALA A 328 -0.47 -2.34 19.13
CA ALA A 328 0.47 -1.24 18.93
C ALA A 328 0.29 -0.55 17.56
N LYS A 329 0.08 -1.33 16.49
CA LYS A 329 -0.23 -0.78 15.16
C LYS A 329 -1.53 0.01 15.17
N ALA A 330 -2.60 -0.55 15.78
CA ALA A 330 -3.89 0.12 15.87
C ALA A 330 -3.79 1.44 16.65
N ALA A 331 -3.12 1.44 17.80
CA ALA A 331 -2.89 2.65 18.60
C ALA A 331 -2.06 3.70 17.83
N ALA A 332 -1.02 3.28 17.11
CA ALA A 332 -0.23 4.20 16.27
C ALA A 332 -1.07 4.82 15.13
N MET A 333 -1.94 4.03 14.48
CA MET A 333 -2.88 4.55 13.48
C MET A 333 -3.89 5.53 14.08
N THR A 334 -4.44 5.22 15.26
CA THR A 334 -5.37 6.11 15.99
C THR A 334 -4.68 7.42 16.35
N GLY A 335 -3.46 7.39 16.88
CA GLY A 335 -2.65 8.58 17.12
C GLY A 335 -2.40 9.41 15.86
N GLY A 336 -2.11 8.74 14.76
CA GLY A 336 -1.96 9.38 13.44
C GLY A 336 -3.25 10.05 12.96
N ARG A 337 -4.41 9.39 13.16
CA ARG A 337 -5.74 9.96 12.82
C ARG A 337 -6.03 11.21 13.64
N TRP A 338 -5.78 11.18 14.94
CA TRP A 338 -5.97 12.35 15.81
C TRP A 338 -5.08 13.52 15.37
N TRP A 339 -3.81 13.26 15.13
CA TRP A 339 -2.89 14.27 14.64
C TRP A 339 -3.33 14.84 13.27
N GLY A 340 -3.74 13.96 12.34
CA GLY A 340 -4.29 14.35 11.04
C GLY A 340 -5.58 15.15 11.17
N SER A 341 -6.47 14.78 12.11
CA SER A 341 -7.72 15.50 12.42
C SER A 341 -7.47 16.93 12.82
N LEU A 342 -6.51 17.16 13.72
CA LEU A 342 -6.11 18.51 14.15
C LEU A 342 -5.52 19.32 12.99
N ARG A 343 -4.68 18.69 12.14
CA ARG A 343 -4.01 19.40 11.06
C ARG A 343 -4.92 19.71 9.87
N TYR A 344 -5.83 18.82 9.54
CA TYR A 344 -6.65 18.92 8.32
C TYR A 344 -8.11 19.28 8.56
N GLY A 345 -8.53 19.47 9.81
CA GLY A 345 -9.89 19.89 10.16
C GLY A 345 -10.97 18.87 9.78
N ARG A 346 -10.64 17.57 9.84
CA ARG A 346 -11.57 16.44 9.61
C ARG A 346 -11.44 15.45 10.75
N ALA A 347 -12.48 15.24 11.52
CA ALA A 347 -12.45 14.33 12.65
C ALA A 347 -12.41 12.86 12.15
N CYS A 348 -11.27 12.21 12.39
CA CYS A 348 -11.05 10.79 12.11
C CYS A 348 -10.64 10.10 13.42
N LEU A 349 -11.48 9.20 13.93
CA LEU A 349 -11.33 8.55 15.23
C LEU A 349 -11.17 7.02 15.09
#